data_503150422e1e28b4cb1d42e265e3d7a6
#
_entry.id   503150422e1e28b4cb1d42e265e3d7a6
#
_cell.length_a   1.000
_cell.length_b   1.000
_cell.length_c   1.000
_cell.angle_alpha   90.00
_cell.angle_beta   90.00
_cell.angle_gamma   90.00
#
_symmetry.space_group_name_H-M   'P 1'
#
loop_
_entity.id
_entity.type
_entity.pdbx_description
1 polymer ?
#
loop_
_entity_poly.entity_id
_entity_poly.type
_entity_poly.pdbx_seq_one_letter_code
_entity_poly.pdbx_strand_id
1 'polypeptide(L)'
;MEKREANGRIKRTDAGKNKKDVRPDGKKKDAGRAGVPERKQKSLCPVSKKCGGCQLLDMPYSQQLTLKKKQLEETLKGICKVQTVIGMEQPFHYRNKVHAVFDRDRRGNIISGIYRENTHIVVPVEKCLIEDEKADEIIGTIRGMLKSFKIRTYDEDTGFGLLRHVLIRKGFSTGEIMVVLVTASPVFPSKNNFVKALREKHPEITTI
;
A
#
# COMPACT_ATOMS: atom_id res chain seq x y z
N MET A 1 -41.25 -35.85 -18.18
CA MET A 1 -42.38 -35.37 -17.35
C MET A 1 -41.89 -34.10 -16.70
N GLU A 2 -42.26 -33.08 -17.33
CA GLU A 2 -43.15 -31.92 -17.10
C GLU A 2 -42.44 -30.83 -16.28
N LYS A 3 -42.02 -29.75 -16.90
CA LYS A 3 -42.67 -28.47 -17.31
C LYS A 3 -43.32 -27.74 -16.11
N ARG A 4 -42.86 -26.54 -15.76
CA ARG A 4 -43.49 -25.28 -16.12
C ARG A 4 -42.78 -24.06 -15.57
N GLU A 5 -42.60 -23.14 -16.48
CA GLU A 5 -42.37 -21.71 -16.43
C GLU A 5 -43.37 -20.96 -15.56
N ALA A 6 -42.96 -19.77 -15.04
CA ALA A 6 -43.84 -18.61 -15.00
C ALA A 6 -43.02 -17.31 -14.88
N ASN A 7 -43.08 -16.53 -15.96
CA ASN A 7 -42.76 -15.12 -16.09
C ASN A 7 -43.63 -14.24 -15.18
N GLY A 8 -43.06 -13.18 -14.60
CA GLY A 8 -43.77 -12.13 -13.91
C GLY A 8 -43.17 -10.76 -14.17
N ARG A 9 -43.54 -10.17 -15.29
CA ARG A 9 -43.24 -8.81 -15.77
C ARG A 9 -44.17 -7.83 -15.06
N ILE A 10 -43.68 -6.88 -14.27
CA ILE A 10 -44.48 -5.77 -13.74
C ILE A 10 -44.09 -4.46 -14.43
N LYS A 11 -45.10 -3.83 -14.98
CA LYS A 11 -45.10 -2.58 -15.80
C LYS A 11 -44.94 -1.34 -14.92
N ARG A 12 -44.20 -0.36 -15.45
CA ARG A 12 -44.18 1.05 -15.00
C ARG A 12 -45.50 1.72 -15.32
N THR A 13 -45.98 2.54 -14.39
CA THR A 13 -46.99 3.59 -14.72
C THR A 13 -46.46 4.94 -14.20
N ASP A 14 -46.34 5.86 -15.16
CA ASP A 14 -46.16 7.30 -14.95
C ASP A 14 -47.45 7.92 -14.39
N ALA A 15 -47.31 8.87 -13.47
CA ALA A 15 -48.28 9.95 -13.31
C ALA A 15 -47.63 11.17 -12.66
N GLY A 16 -47.41 12.19 -13.44
CA GLY A 16 -47.00 13.51 -12.99
C GLY A 16 -48.12 14.28 -12.30
N LYS A 17 -47.68 15.24 -11.45
CA LYS A 17 -48.43 16.51 -11.23
C LYS A 17 -47.54 17.60 -10.64
N ASN A 18 -47.46 18.68 -11.38
CA ASN A 18 -47.00 20.03 -11.00
C ASN A 18 -47.69 20.55 -9.73
N LYS A 19 -46.93 21.21 -8.87
CA LYS A 19 -47.43 22.37 -8.11
C LYS A 19 -46.31 23.40 -7.88
N LYS A 20 -46.72 24.64 -8.15
CA LYS A 20 -45.98 25.90 -8.22
C LYS A 20 -45.59 26.45 -6.82
N ASP A 21 -44.51 27.21 -6.86
CA ASP A 21 -44.14 28.43 -6.14
C ASP A 21 -44.76 28.75 -4.76
N VAL A 22 -43.88 28.94 -3.78
CA VAL A 22 -43.90 30.09 -2.90
C VAL A 22 -42.47 30.35 -2.40
N ARG A 23 -41.91 31.54 -2.70
CA ARG A 23 -40.74 32.12 -2.02
C ARG A 23 -41.22 32.92 -0.80
N PRO A 24 -40.43 33.01 0.27
CA PRO A 24 -40.26 34.27 0.97
C PRO A 24 -38.82 34.75 1.00
N ASP A 25 -38.64 36.00 0.64
CA ASP A 25 -37.45 36.81 0.85
C ASP A 25 -37.07 36.92 2.34
N GLY A 26 -35.77 36.84 2.61
CA GLY A 26 -35.24 37.09 3.94
C GLY A 26 -33.72 37.23 3.89
N LYS A 27 -33.21 38.38 3.41
CA LYS A 27 -31.80 38.77 3.47
C LYS A 27 -31.33 38.80 4.93
N LYS A 28 -30.38 37.96 5.31
CA LYS A 28 -29.38 38.27 6.33
C LYS A 28 -27.99 38.05 5.73
N LYS A 29 -27.28 39.17 5.57
CA LYS A 29 -25.87 39.22 5.26
C LYS A 29 -25.10 38.75 6.47
N ASP A 30 -24.56 37.56 6.48
CA ASP A 30 -23.50 37.19 7.40
C ASP A 30 -22.17 37.46 6.72
N ALA A 31 -21.40 38.27 7.44
CA ALA A 31 -20.08 38.75 7.04
C ALA A 31 -19.09 37.59 6.82
N GLY A 32 -18.41 37.66 5.72
CA GLY A 32 -17.42 36.66 5.29
C GLY A 32 -16.35 36.41 6.34
N ARG A 33 -16.30 35.17 6.81
CA ARG A 33 -15.07 34.60 7.34
C ARG A 33 -14.22 34.19 6.14
N ALA A 34 -13.28 35.06 5.77
CA ALA A 34 -12.26 34.75 4.80
C ALA A 34 -11.51 33.49 5.29
N GLY A 35 -11.85 32.34 4.73
CA GLY A 35 -11.11 31.13 4.93
C GLY A 35 -9.72 31.34 4.33
N VAL A 36 -8.71 31.42 5.18
CA VAL A 36 -7.32 31.31 4.77
C VAL A 36 -7.20 30.02 3.94
N PRO A 37 -6.75 30.08 2.68
CA PRO A 37 -6.60 28.87 1.89
C PRO A 37 -5.57 27.98 2.60
N GLU A 38 -6.03 26.85 3.16
CA GLU A 38 -5.16 25.80 3.63
C GLU A 38 -4.25 25.42 2.44
N ARG A 39 -3.00 25.87 2.48
CA ARG A 39 -1.97 25.39 1.58
C ARG A 39 -1.91 23.90 1.80
N LYS A 40 -2.45 23.11 0.87
CA LYS A 40 -2.33 21.66 0.85
C LYS A 40 -0.85 21.32 0.96
N GLN A 41 -0.43 20.93 2.15
CA GLN A 41 0.95 20.56 2.42
C GLN A 41 1.28 19.41 1.46
N LYS A 42 2.37 19.55 0.69
CA LYS A 42 2.79 18.52 -0.26
C LYS A 42 3.15 17.27 0.55
N SER A 43 2.54 16.15 0.23
CA SER A 43 2.85 14.88 0.89
C SER A 43 4.34 14.58 0.83
N LEU A 44 4.91 14.08 1.93
CA LEU A 44 6.30 13.64 2.02
C LEU A 44 6.59 12.47 1.06
N CYS A 45 5.60 11.61 0.84
CA CYS A 45 5.73 10.44 -0.04
C CYS A 45 5.04 10.70 -1.39
N PRO A 46 5.75 10.57 -2.52
CA PRO A 46 5.19 10.84 -3.85
C PRO A 46 4.06 9.89 -4.26
N VAL A 47 4.00 8.71 -3.63
CA VAL A 47 2.99 7.67 -3.93
C VAL A 47 1.93 7.52 -2.84
N SER A 48 1.92 8.35 -1.80
CA SER A 48 1.03 8.24 -0.62
C SER A 48 -0.44 8.06 -0.98
N LYS A 49 -0.93 8.81 -1.98
CA LYS A 49 -2.33 8.76 -2.44
C LYS A 49 -2.72 7.46 -3.16
N LYS A 50 -1.74 6.67 -3.61
CA LYS A 50 -1.96 5.44 -4.38
C LYS A 50 -1.60 4.19 -3.58
N CYS A 51 -0.57 4.31 -2.74
CA CYS A 51 0.04 3.20 -2.01
C CYS A 51 -0.85 2.67 -0.88
N GLY A 52 -1.57 3.55 -0.15
CA GLY A 52 -2.41 3.11 0.99
C GLY A 52 -1.64 2.57 2.21
N GLY A 53 -0.31 2.48 2.14
CA GLY A 53 0.51 1.87 3.19
C GLY A 53 0.68 2.72 4.46
N CYS A 54 0.41 4.02 4.38
CA CYS A 54 0.61 4.98 5.48
C CYS A 54 -0.62 5.88 5.65
N GLN A 55 -1.29 5.80 6.81
CA GLN A 55 -2.45 6.64 7.11
C GLN A 55 -2.08 8.00 7.72
N LEU A 56 -0.93 8.09 8.38
CA LEU A 56 -0.55 9.26 9.19
C LEU A 56 0.73 9.96 8.72
N LEU A 57 1.33 9.53 7.61
CA LEU A 57 2.65 10.00 7.17
C LEU A 57 2.71 11.52 6.93
N ASP A 58 1.61 12.10 6.44
CA ASP A 58 1.51 13.55 6.15
C ASP A 58 1.23 14.39 7.41
N MET A 59 1.04 13.75 8.57
CA MET A 59 0.86 14.41 9.85
C MET A 59 2.21 14.54 10.58
N PRO A 60 2.54 15.69 11.19
CA PRO A 60 3.72 15.82 12.04
C PRO A 60 3.78 14.74 13.12
N TYR A 61 4.96 14.17 13.35
CA TYR A 61 5.10 12.99 14.22
C TYR A 61 4.59 13.22 15.66
N SER A 62 4.81 14.41 16.21
CA SER A 62 4.25 14.79 17.52
C SER A 62 2.71 14.72 17.56
N GLN A 63 2.06 15.12 16.47
CA GLN A 63 0.61 15.02 16.35
C GLN A 63 0.14 13.57 16.20
N GLN A 64 0.92 12.71 15.49
CA GLN A 64 0.64 11.27 15.42
C GLN A 64 0.65 10.64 16.83
N LEU A 65 1.63 10.98 17.67
CA LEU A 65 1.73 10.49 19.05
C LEU A 65 0.53 10.96 19.89
N THR A 66 0.14 12.23 19.74
CA THR A 66 -1.04 12.80 20.42
C THR A 66 -2.32 12.08 20.01
N LEU A 67 -2.50 11.83 18.71
CA LEU A 67 -3.66 11.10 18.19
C LEU A 67 -3.72 9.67 18.73
N LYS A 68 -2.59 8.96 18.70
CA LYS A 68 -2.48 7.60 19.24
C LYS A 68 -2.78 7.54 20.74
N LYS A 69 -2.28 8.53 21.51
CA LYS A 69 -2.58 8.66 22.93
C LYS A 69 -4.08 8.79 23.17
N LYS A 70 -4.73 9.71 22.46
CA LYS A 70 -6.17 9.92 22.57
C LYS A 70 -6.97 8.66 22.25
N GLN A 71 -6.60 7.93 21.18
CA GLN A 71 -7.25 6.66 20.83
C GLN A 71 -7.10 5.61 21.94
N LEU A 72 -5.91 5.50 22.55
CA LEU A 72 -5.69 4.61 23.69
C LEU A 72 -6.49 5.01 24.91
N GLU A 73 -6.56 6.31 25.23
CA GLU A 73 -7.37 6.83 26.35
C GLU A 73 -8.86 6.52 26.18
N GLU A 74 -9.38 6.63 24.96
CA GLU A 74 -10.76 6.26 24.63
C GLU A 74 -11.00 4.75 24.76
N THR A 75 -10.07 3.93 24.25
CA THR A 75 -10.16 2.46 24.29
C THR A 75 -10.08 1.92 25.72
N LEU A 76 -9.22 2.52 26.55
CA LEU A 76 -8.97 2.09 27.94
C LEU A 76 -9.82 2.85 28.97
N LYS A 77 -10.80 3.61 28.52
CA LYS A 77 -11.67 4.39 29.38
C LYS A 77 -12.38 3.49 30.42
N GLY A 78 -12.23 3.82 31.69
CA GLY A 78 -12.80 3.05 32.79
C GLY A 78 -11.95 1.82 33.21
N ILE A 79 -10.86 1.53 32.52
CA ILE A 79 -9.94 0.42 32.86
C ILE A 79 -8.68 0.97 33.52
N CYS A 80 -7.96 1.87 32.82
CA CYS A 80 -6.74 2.45 33.35
C CYS A 80 -6.43 3.81 32.70
N LYS A 81 -5.51 4.57 33.33
CA LYS A 81 -5.01 5.85 32.82
C LYS A 81 -3.79 5.62 31.91
N VAL A 82 -3.81 6.16 30.72
CA VAL A 82 -2.65 6.22 29.82
C VAL A 82 -1.73 7.36 30.29
N GLN A 83 -0.52 7.04 30.71
CA GLN A 83 0.43 8.05 31.18
C GLN A 83 1.10 8.78 30.02
N THR A 84 1.86 8.03 29.22
CA THR A 84 2.59 8.59 28.07
C THR A 84 2.67 7.58 26.94
N VAL A 85 2.92 8.08 25.71
CA VAL A 85 3.25 7.27 24.54
C VAL A 85 4.71 7.50 24.22
N ILE A 86 5.50 6.44 24.26
CA ILE A 86 6.92 6.49 23.92
C ILE A 86 7.02 6.54 22.39
N GLY A 87 7.59 7.60 21.87
CA GLY A 87 7.84 7.78 20.46
C GLY A 87 9.18 7.22 20.02
N MET A 88 9.33 7.02 18.72
CA MET A 88 10.61 6.70 18.08
C MET A 88 11.44 7.97 17.90
N GLU A 89 12.75 7.89 18.07
CA GLU A 89 13.67 8.98 17.74
C GLU A 89 13.71 9.23 16.23
N GLN A 90 13.73 8.14 15.43
CA GLN A 90 13.72 8.15 13.98
C GLN A 90 12.48 7.42 13.47
N PRO A 91 11.37 8.13 13.14
CA PRO A 91 10.13 7.50 12.70
C PRO A 91 10.12 7.15 11.20
N PHE A 92 11.30 7.01 10.59
CA PHE A 92 11.52 6.60 9.21
C PHE A 92 12.36 5.32 9.16
N HIS A 93 12.25 4.57 8.07
CA HIS A 93 13.02 3.35 7.78
C HIS A 93 13.01 2.29 8.88
N TYR A 94 11.94 2.28 9.71
CA TYR A 94 11.81 1.38 10.86
C TYR A 94 11.23 0.01 10.51
N ARG A 95 10.62 -0.13 9.33
CA ARG A 95 9.97 -1.39 8.92
C ARG A 95 11.01 -2.38 8.43
N ASN A 96 11.32 -3.36 9.26
CA ASN A 96 12.32 -4.40 9.01
C ASN A 96 11.77 -5.66 8.32
N LYS A 97 10.45 -5.75 8.12
CA LYS A 97 9.79 -6.76 7.30
C LYS A 97 9.14 -6.08 6.10
N VAL A 98 9.71 -6.28 4.93
CA VAL A 98 9.29 -5.68 3.67
C VAL A 98 8.75 -6.75 2.76
N HIS A 99 7.65 -6.46 2.07
CA HIS A 99 6.99 -7.37 1.15
C HIS A 99 6.71 -6.64 -0.16
N ALA A 100 7.46 -6.96 -1.20
CA ALA A 100 7.32 -6.38 -2.53
C ALA A 100 6.63 -7.33 -3.49
N VAL A 101 5.72 -6.80 -4.28
CA VAL A 101 5.09 -7.46 -5.43
C VAL A 101 5.83 -7.08 -6.69
N PHE A 102 5.93 -8.00 -7.65
CA PHE A 102 6.57 -7.77 -8.94
C PHE A 102 5.54 -7.90 -10.06
N ASP A 103 5.58 -6.94 -10.98
CA ASP A 103 4.63 -6.87 -12.10
C ASP A 103 5.31 -6.20 -13.32
N ARG A 104 4.55 -5.95 -14.38
CA ARG A 104 4.95 -5.18 -15.55
C ARG A 104 4.08 -3.95 -15.71
N ASP A 105 4.71 -2.84 -16.06
CA ASP A 105 4.00 -1.66 -16.47
C ASP A 105 3.38 -1.84 -17.89
N ARG A 106 2.59 -0.88 -18.33
CA ARG A 106 1.96 -0.88 -19.66
C ARG A 106 2.96 -0.91 -20.82
N ARG A 107 4.23 -0.58 -20.57
CA ARG A 107 5.33 -0.62 -21.55
C ARG A 107 6.10 -1.94 -21.50
N GLY A 108 5.72 -2.86 -20.62
CA GLY A 108 6.37 -4.14 -20.41
C GLY A 108 7.61 -4.09 -19.52
N ASN A 109 7.93 -2.94 -18.90
CA ASN A 109 9.04 -2.85 -17.95
C ASN A 109 8.67 -3.54 -16.65
N ILE A 110 9.63 -4.23 -16.04
CA ILE A 110 9.44 -4.85 -14.73
C ILE A 110 9.42 -3.77 -13.66
N ILE A 111 8.36 -3.77 -12.86
CA ILE A 111 8.16 -2.89 -11.71
C ILE A 111 8.10 -3.72 -10.43
N SER A 112 8.40 -3.10 -9.30
CA SER A 112 8.19 -3.66 -7.97
C SER A 112 7.58 -2.61 -7.05
N GLY A 113 6.77 -3.06 -6.10
CA GLY A 113 6.10 -2.18 -5.17
C GLY A 113 5.05 -2.91 -4.35
N ILE A 114 3.96 -2.27 -4.06
CA ILE A 114 2.85 -2.85 -3.31
C ILE A 114 1.55 -2.77 -4.11
N TYR A 115 0.59 -3.63 -3.80
CA TYR A 115 -0.75 -3.49 -4.38
C TYR A 115 -1.42 -2.22 -3.91
N ARG A 116 -2.08 -1.54 -4.85
CA ARG A 116 -3.08 -0.54 -4.52
C ARG A 116 -4.21 -1.22 -3.75
N GLU A 117 -4.72 -0.55 -2.73
CA GLU A 117 -5.77 -1.07 -1.86
C GLU A 117 -6.94 -1.67 -2.66
N ASN A 118 -7.35 -2.88 -2.29
CA ASN A 118 -8.43 -3.67 -2.91
C ASN A 118 -8.26 -3.92 -4.44
N THR A 119 -7.04 -3.95 -4.95
CA THR A 119 -6.74 -4.25 -6.36
C THR A 119 -5.47 -5.08 -6.50
N HIS A 120 -5.26 -5.68 -7.70
CA HIS A 120 -3.98 -6.28 -8.11
C HIS A 120 -3.05 -5.30 -8.84
N ILE A 121 -3.40 -4.01 -8.88
CA ILE A 121 -2.56 -2.99 -9.53
C ILE A 121 -1.37 -2.67 -8.65
N VAL A 122 -0.16 -2.91 -9.14
CA VAL A 122 1.08 -2.60 -8.44
C VAL A 122 1.38 -1.11 -8.54
N VAL A 123 1.53 -0.46 -7.38
CA VAL A 123 2.06 0.90 -7.26
C VAL A 123 3.57 0.79 -7.18
N PRO A 124 4.32 1.29 -8.18
CA PRO A 124 5.78 1.23 -8.13
C PRO A 124 6.34 2.01 -6.95
N VAL A 125 7.24 1.38 -6.19
CA VAL A 125 7.96 1.97 -5.07
C VAL A 125 9.44 1.70 -5.28
N GLU A 126 10.24 2.76 -5.42
CA GLU A 126 11.71 2.64 -5.53
C GLU A 126 12.39 2.82 -4.18
N LYS A 127 11.89 3.78 -3.40
CA LYS A 127 12.34 4.08 -2.05
C LYS A 127 11.12 4.38 -1.18
N CYS A 128 11.00 3.67 -0.09
CA CYS A 128 9.92 3.85 0.87
C CYS A 128 10.43 4.59 2.10
N LEU A 129 9.70 5.60 2.57
CA LEU A 129 10.11 6.36 3.76
C LEU A 129 10.02 5.57 5.07
N ILE A 130 9.30 4.45 5.10
CA ILE A 130 9.14 3.65 6.32
C ILE A 130 9.81 2.27 6.25
N GLU A 131 10.11 1.76 5.05
CA GLU A 131 10.79 0.49 4.85
C GLU A 131 12.30 0.64 5.05
N ASP A 132 12.97 -0.44 5.48
CA ASP A 132 14.42 -0.46 5.59
C ASP A 132 15.07 -0.20 4.22
N GLU A 133 15.99 0.75 4.16
CA GLU A 133 16.63 1.19 2.91
C GLU A 133 17.38 0.04 2.20
N LYS A 134 17.98 -0.86 2.97
CA LYS A 134 18.68 -2.02 2.40
C LYS A 134 17.71 -3.01 1.78
N ALA A 135 16.49 -3.14 2.32
CA ALA A 135 15.45 -3.94 1.71
C ALA A 135 15.02 -3.37 0.34
N ASP A 136 14.87 -2.05 0.24
CA ASP A 136 14.57 -1.38 -1.03
C ASP A 136 15.68 -1.61 -2.07
N GLU A 137 16.96 -1.52 -1.66
CA GLU A 137 18.11 -1.79 -2.52
C GLU A 137 18.11 -3.23 -3.05
N ILE A 138 17.86 -4.22 -2.18
CA ILE A 138 17.80 -5.63 -2.55
C ILE A 138 16.65 -5.89 -3.52
N ILE A 139 15.46 -5.32 -3.27
CA ILE A 139 14.30 -5.41 -4.17
C ILE A 139 14.65 -4.83 -5.54
N GLY A 140 15.28 -3.67 -5.59
CA GLY A 140 15.75 -3.04 -6.83
C GLY A 140 16.74 -3.92 -7.59
N THR A 141 17.68 -4.55 -6.88
CA THR A 141 18.64 -5.50 -7.46
C THR A 141 17.95 -6.72 -8.04
N ILE A 142 17.04 -7.35 -7.29
CA ILE A 142 16.27 -8.50 -7.77
C ILE A 142 15.50 -8.12 -9.03
N ARG A 143 14.79 -6.97 -9.04
CA ARG A 143 14.08 -6.46 -10.20
C ARG A 143 14.98 -6.34 -11.43
N GLY A 144 16.18 -5.78 -11.27
CA GLY A 144 17.17 -5.65 -12.34
C GLY A 144 17.68 -7.00 -12.89
N MET A 145 17.74 -8.01 -12.03
CA MET A 145 18.22 -9.36 -12.39
C MET A 145 17.18 -10.18 -13.16
N LEU A 146 15.88 -9.95 -13.00
CA LEU A 146 14.82 -10.81 -13.56
C LEU A 146 14.93 -10.98 -15.08
N LYS A 147 15.29 -9.91 -15.81
CA LYS A 147 15.42 -9.97 -17.27
C LYS A 147 16.59 -10.86 -17.69
N SER A 148 17.77 -10.71 -17.09
CA SER A 148 18.99 -11.47 -17.43
C SER A 148 18.85 -12.95 -17.10
N PHE A 149 18.13 -13.27 -16.03
CA PHE A 149 17.85 -14.65 -15.63
C PHE A 149 16.59 -15.24 -16.29
N LYS A 150 15.94 -14.50 -17.21
CA LYS A 150 14.73 -14.91 -17.92
C LYS A 150 13.57 -15.29 -16.97
N ILE A 151 13.50 -14.67 -15.80
CA ILE A 151 12.45 -14.88 -14.82
C ILE A 151 11.30 -13.91 -15.14
N ARG A 152 10.11 -14.47 -15.34
CA ARG A 152 8.89 -13.67 -15.55
C ARG A 152 8.23 -13.34 -14.23
N THR A 153 7.76 -12.11 -14.08
CA THR A 153 6.85 -11.74 -13.00
C THR A 153 5.54 -12.50 -13.15
N TYR A 154 4.96 -12.91 -12.01
CA TYR A 154 3.67 -13.59 -12.00
C TYR A 154 2.55 -12.57 -12.15
N ASP A 155 1.60 -12.90 -12.98
CA ASP A 155 0.38 -12.12 -13.21
C ASP A 155 -0.79 -12.87 -12.55
N GLU A 156 -1.39 -12.26 -11.54
CA GLU A 156 -2.46 -12.87 -10.74
C GLU A 156 -3.77 -13.03 -11.54
N ASP A 157 -3.99 -12.21 -12.58
CA ASP A 157 -5.21 -12.26 -13.39
C ASP A 157 -5.13 -13.39 -14.44
N THR A 158 -3.95 -13.62 -15.00
CA THR A 158 -3.74 -14.66 -16.03
C THR A 158 -3.17 -15.96 -15.51
N GLY A 159 -2.59 -15.96 -14.31
CA GLY A 159 -1.93 -17.13 -13.71
C GLY A 159 -0.57 -17.46 -14.33
N PHE A 160 0.00 -16.60 -15.18
CA PHE A 160 1.27 -16.83 -15.86
C PHE A 160 2.43 -16.10 -15.19
N GLY A 161 3.60 -16.73 -15.20
CA GLY A 161 4.83 -16.20 -14.63
C GLY A 161 5.37 -17.04 -13.49
N LEU A 162 6.47 -16.60 -12.88
CA LEU A 162 7.14 -17.35 -11.83
C LEU A 162 7.21 -16.56 -10.52
N LEU A 163 7.83 -15.39 -10.53
CA LEU A 163 8.07 -14.62 -9.30
C LEU A 163 6.84 -13.80 -8.93
N ARG A 164 6.23 -14.13 -7.79
CA ARG A 164 5.06 -13.43 -7.24
C ARG A 164 5.48 -12.30 -6.32
N HIS A 165 6.21 -12.63 -5.27
CA HIS A 165 6.58 -11.70 -4.21
C HIS A 165 8.02 -11.93 -3.78
N VAL A 166 8.61 -10.87 -3.22
CA VAL A 166 9.85 -10.94 -2.44
C VAL A 166 9.55 -10.42 -1.05
N LEU A 167 9.84 -11.26 -0.04
CA LEU A 167 9.77 -10.85 1.34
C LEU A 167 11.19 -10.74 1.89
N ILE A 168 11.49 -9.61 2.51
CA ILE A 168 12.78 -9.36 3.15
C ILE A 168 12.55 -9.14 4.64
N ARG A 169 13.38 -9.77 5.45
CA ARG A 169 13.46 -9.52 6.90
C ARG A 169 14.88 -9.18 7.28
N LYS A 170 15.03 -8.11 8.04
CA LYS A 170 16.32 -7.71 8.59
C LYS A 170 16.26 -7.77 10.11
N GLY A 171 17.22 -8.44 10.71
CA GLY A 171 17.44 -8.43 12.16
C GLY A 171 17.94 -7.06 12.57
N PHE A 172 17.22 -6.36 13.46
CA PHE A 172 17.61 -5.01 13.90
C PHE A 172 18.95 -5.04 14.65
N SER A 173 19.14 -6.00 15.55
CA SER A 173 20.34 -6.10 16.37
C SER A 173 21.50 -6.80 15.69
N THR A 174 21.23 -7.78 14.80
CA THR A 174 22.26 -8.59 14.15
C THR A 174 22.68 -8.07 12.79
N GLY A 175 21.83 -7.29 12.13
CA GLY A 175 22.01 -6.85 10.75
C GLY A 175 21.80 -7.92 9.69
N GLU A 176 21.56 -9.18 10.10
CA GLU A 176 21.32 -10.29 9.19
C GLU A 176 20.07 -10.10 8.34
N ILE A 177 20.15 -10.49 7.08
CA ILE A 177 19.05 -10.34 6.14
C ILE A 177 18.62 -11.70 5.60
N MET A 178 17.32 -11.98 5.71
CA MET A 178 16.65 -13.09 5.08
C MET A 178 15.85 -12.59 3.88
N VAL A 179 16.02 -13.23 2.74
CA VAL A 179 15.25 -12.99 1.51
C VAL A 179 14.41 -14.22 1.19
N VAL A 180 13.11 -14.04 0.95
CA VAL A 180 12.23 -15.12 0.51
C VAL A 180 11.68 -14.77 -0.87
N LEU A 181 11.92 -15.61 -1.85
CA LEU A 181 11.35 -15.51 -3.19
C LEU A 181 10.11 -16.38 -3.26
N VAL A 182 8.93 -15.77 -3.32
CA VAL A 182 7.67 -16.49 -3.46
C VAL A 182 7.39 -16.73 -4.93
N THR A 183 7.30 -18.00 -5.32
CA THR A 183 7.18 -18.42 -6.71
C THR A 183 5.94 -19.25 -6.96
N ALA A 184 5.39 -19.17 -8.17
CA ALA A 184 4.23 -19.97 -8.60
C ALA A 184 4.59 -21.43 -8.93
N SER A 185 5.89 -21.77 -8.98
CA SER A 185 6.39 -23.11 -9.27
C SER A 185 7.58 -23.43 -8.37
N PRO A 186 7.78 -24.68 -7.97
CA PRO A 186 8.95 -25.10 -7.19
C PRO A 186 10.26 -25.05 -8.01
N VAL A 187 10.15 -24.97 -9.33
CA VAL A 187 11.33 -24.92 -10.23
C VAL A 187 11.70 -23.45 -10.45
N PHE A 188 12.87 -23.07 -9.93
CA PHE A 188 13.45 -21.74 -10.16
C PHE A 188 14.63 -21.85 -11.13
N PRO A 189 14.54 -21.28 -12.36
CA PRO A 189 15.60 -21.36 -13.37
C PRO A 189 16.91 -20.76 -12.86
N SER A 190 18.02 -21.48 -13.08
CA SER A 190 19.36 -21.03 -12.69
C SER A 190 19.49 -20.59 -11.22
N LYS A 191 18.77 -21.25 -10.31
CA LYS A 191 18.68 -20.91 -8.88
C LYS A 191 20.03 -20.58 -8.25
N ASN A 192 21.02 -21.47 -8.44
CA ASN A 192 22.33 -21.29 -7.80
C ASN A 192 23.06 -20.05 -8.31
N ASN A 193 23.00 -19.78 -9.62
CA ASN A 193 23.61 -18.61 -10.22
C ASN A 193 22.89 -17.31 -9.79
N PHE A 194 21.55 -17.36 -9.68
CA PHE A 194 20.78 -16.23 -9.19
C PHE A 194 21.13 -15.89 -7.73
N VAL A 195 21.17 -16.90 -6.87
CA VAL A 195 21.56 -16.74 -5.45
C VAL A 195 22.97 -16.19 -5.33
N LYS A 196 23.93 -16.77 -6.11
CA LYS A 196 25.33 -16.30 -6.12
C LYS A 196 25.40 -14.83 -6.53
N ALA A 197 24.81 -14.45 -7.67
CA ALA A 197 24.83 -13.07 -8.17
C ALA A 197 24.15 -12.06 -7.22
N LEU A 198 23.09 -12.48 -6.53
CA LEU A 198 22.42 -11.64 -5.53
C LEU A 198 23.32 -11.43 -4.31
N ARG A 199 23.94 -12.47 -3.79
CA ARG A 199 24.84 -12.40 -2.63
C ARG A 199 26.15 -11.68 -2.93
N GLU A 200 26.65 -11.73 -4.15
CA GLU A 200 27.82 -10.94 -4.57
C GLU A 200 27.56 -9.44 -4.47
N LYS A 201 26.31 -9.00 -4.71
CA LYS A 201 25.89 -7.59 -4.59
C LYS A 201 25.48 -7.21 -3.17
N HIS A 202 24.99 -8.18 -2.41
CA HIS A 202 24.45 -7.99 -1.06
C HIS A 202 25.00 -9.10 -0.13
N PRO A 203 26.27 -8.99 0.29
CA PRO A 203 26.93 -10.02 1.11
C PRO A 203 26.29 -10.17 2.51
N GLU A 204 25.55 -9.17 2.97
CA GLU A 204 24.78 -9.17 4.21
C GLU A 204 23.57 -10.12 4.20
N ILE A 205 23.20 -10.66 3.04
CA ILE A 205 22.14 -11.67 2.97
C ILE A 205 22.67 -13.00 3.51
N THR A 206 22.10 -13.43 4.63
CA THR A 206 22.48 -14.70 5.29
C THR A 206 21.64 -15.88 4.85
N THR A 207 20.38 -15.63 4.44
CA THR A 207 19.43 -16.69 4.04
C THR A 207 18.61 -16.27 2.82
N ILE A 208 18.45 -17.19 1.86
CA ILE A 208 17.55 -17.04 0.71
C ILE A 208 16.73 -18.32 0.57
#